data_45301ae26ca905ca4b10024018704f1f
#
_entry.id   45301ae26ca905ca4b10024018704f1f
#
_cell.length_a   1.000
_cell.length_b   1.000
_cell.length_c   1.000
_cell.angle_alpha   90.00
_cell.angle_beta   90.00
_cell.angle_gamma   90.00
#
_symmetry.space_group_name_H-M   'P 1'
#
loop_
_entity.id
_entity.type
_entity.pdbx_description
1 polymer ?
#
loop_
_entity_poly.entity_id
_entity_poly.type
_entity_poly.pdbx_seq_one_letter_code
_entity_poly.pdbx_strand_id
1 'polypeptide(L)'
;MNNIALIVKVSAFFFTRQDKTMITVALIDDHLIVRSGFAQLLGLEPDLQVVAEFGSGREALAGLPGRGVQVCICDISMPDISGLELLSQLPKGMATIMLSVHDSPALVEQALNAGARGFLSKRCSPDELIAAVHTVATGGCYLTPDIAIKLASGRQDPLTKRERQVAEKLAQGMAGKEIAAELGLSPKTVHVHRANLMEKLGVSNDVELARRMFDGW
;
A
#
# COMPACT_ATOMS: atom_id res chain seq x y z
N MET A 1 0.99 -66.02 20.68
CA MET A 1 0.11 -65.39 19.64
C MET A 1 -0.10 -63.97 20.01
N ASN A 2 0.38 -63.12 19.11
CA ASN A 2 0.02 -61.71 18.90
C ASN A 2 0.44 -60.63 19.91
N ASN A 3 1.71 -60.24 19.79
CA ASN A 3 2.16 -58.95 20.32
C ASN A 3 2.69 -58.01 19.19
N ILE A 4 2.23 -58.20 17.94
CA ILE A 4 2.67 -57.44 16.76
C ILE A 4 1.67 -56.32 16.39
N ALA A 5 0.44 -56.35 16.95
CA ALA A 5 -0.61 -55.39 16.58
C ALA A 5 -0.53 -54.05 17.34
N LEU A 6 0.34 -53.90 18.34
CA LEU A 6 0.45 -52.68 19.15
C LEU A 6 1.55 -51.73 18.67
N ILE A 7 2.48 -52.21 17.83
CA ILE A 7 3.59 -51.38 17.34
C ILE A 7 3.23 -50.57 16.09
N VAL A 8 2.19 -50.99 15.36
CA VAL A 8 1.81 -50.32 14.11
C VAL A 8 0.90 -49.07 14.33
N LYS A 9 0.33 -48.90 15.52
CA LYS A 9 -0.58 -47.77 15.83
C LYS A 9 0.11 -46.53 16.42
N VAL A 10 1.38 -46.60 16.79
CA VAL A 10 2.11 -45.41 17.33
C VAL A 10 2.92 -44.69 16.24
N SER A 11 3.12 -45.32 15.08
CA SER A 11 3.92 -44.77 13.98
C SER A 11 3.14 -43.85 13.03
N ALA A 12 1.83 -43.71 13.19
CA ALA A 12 0.98 -42.90 12.31
C ALA A 12 0.65 -41.50 12.86
N PHE A 13 1.22 -41.10 14.01
CA PHE A 13 0.99 -39.80 14.61
C PHE A 13 2.20 -38.86 14.53
N PHE A 14 3.28 -39.27 13.90
CA PHE A 14 4.30 -38.35 13.39
C PHE A 14 3.91 -37.92 11.98
N PHE A 15 2.75 -37.29 11.85
CA PHE A 15 2.46 -36.52 10.68
C PHE A 15 3.51 -35.37 10.67
N THR A 16 4.39 -35.48 9.72
CA THR A 16 5.41 -34.54 9.35
C THR A 16 4.92 -33.11 9.64
N ARG A 17 5.43 -32.51 10.72
CA ARG A 17 5.59 -31.07 10.79
C ARG A 17 6.49 -30.75 9.60
N GLN A 18 5.91 -30.42 8.45
CA GLN A 18 6.65 -29.67 7.45
C GLN A 18 7.33 -28.55 8.24
N ASP A 19 8.65 -28.49 8.18
CA ASP A 19 9.40 -27.35 8.67
C ASP A 19 8.87 -26.13 7.90
N LYS A 20 7.81 -25.51 8.42
CA LYS A 20 7.33 -24.22 7.95
C LYS A 20 8.48 -23.27 8.27
N THR A 21 9.28 -22.97 7.27
CA THR A 21 10.35 -22.00 7.39
C THR A 21 9.77 -20.72 7.97
N MET A 22 10.26 -20.32 9.13
CA MET A 22 9.86 -19.10 9.82
C MET A 22 10.07 -17.90 8.88
N ILE A 23 9.02 -17.16 8.60
CA ILE A 23 9.11 -15.93 7.79
C ILE A 23 9.52 -14.78 8.70
N THR A 24 10.66 -14.18 8.40
CA THR A 24 11.20 -13.03 9.14
C THR A 24 10.68 -11.72 8.56
N VAL A 25 10.08 -10.89 9.43
CA VAL A 25 9.41 -9.65 9.06
C VAL A 25 10.10 -8.44 9.71
N ALA A 26 10.24 -7.35 8.97
CA ALA A 26 10.55 -6.03 9.50
C ALA A 26 9.36 -5.10 9.35
N LEU A 27 9.12 -4.25 10.34
CA LEU A 27 8.08 -3.21 10.34
C LEU A 27 8.73 -1.84 10.32
N ILE A 28 8.29 -0.97 9.40
CA ILE A 28 8.76 0.41 9.26
C ILE A 28 7.55 1.33 9.21
N ASP A 29 7.30 2.06 10.29
CA ASP A 29 6.16 2.99 10.40
C ASP A 29 6.50 4.02 11.50
N ASP A 30 6.32 5.30 11.25
CA ASP A 30 6.56 6.34 12.25
C ASP A 30 5.47 6.40 13.33
N HIS A 31 4.32 5.75 13.09
CA HIS A 31 3.21 5.65 14.03
C HIS A 31 3.40 4.46 14.97
N LEU A 32 3.95 4.71 16.16
CA LEU A 32 4.24 3.67 17.17
C LEU A 32 3.07 2.72 17.44
N ILE A 33 1.84 3.25 17.56
CA ILE A 33 0.64 2.43 17.87
C ILE A 33 0.35 1.45 16.74
N VAL A 34 0.43 1.89 15.48
CA VAL A 34 0.21 1.05 14.30
C VAL A 34 1.29 -0.03 14.23
N ARG A 35 2.55 0.36 14.34
CA ARG A 35 3.70 -0.54 14.31
C ARG A 35 3.62 -1.62 15.39
N SER A 36 3.39 -1.22 16.65
CA SER A 36 3.25 -2.16 17.77
C SER A 36 2.03 -3.07 17.61
N GLY A 37 0.91 -2.56 17.08
CA GLY A 37 -0.28 -3.36 16.80
C GLY A 37 0.00 -4.46 15.77
N PHE A 38 0.66 -4.12 14.66
CA PHE A 38 1.04 -5.10 13.65
C PHE A 38 2.10 -6.09 14.16
N ALA A 39 3.06 -5.65 14.97
CA ALA A 39 4.03 -6.54 15.60
C ALA A 39 3.34 -7.59 16.49
N GLN A 40 2.36 -7.19 17.28
CA GLN A 40 1.59 -8.09 18.13
C GLN A 40 0.77 -9.07 17.29
N LEU A 41 0.06 -8.59 16.25
CA LEU A 41 -0.75 -9.43 15.37
C LEU A 41 0.10 -10.51 14.68
N LEU A 42 1.22 -10.11 14.08
CA LEU A 42 2.13 -11.04 13.41
C LEU A 42 2.79 -12.00 14.40
N GLY A 43 3.05 -11.56 15.64
CA GLY A 43 3.62 -12.40 16.70
C GLY A 43 2.66 -13.49 17.22
N LEU A 44 1.37 -13.43 16.90
CA LEU A 44 0.42 -14.50 17.22
C LEU A 44 0.51 -15.68 16.23
N GLU A 45 1.08 -15.45 15.05
CA GLU A 45 1.24 -16.49 14.03
C GLU A 45 2.50 -17.34 14.29
N PRO A 46 2.37 -18.67 14.34
CA PRO A 46 3.46 -19.55 14.75
C PRO A 46 4.61 -19.66 13.73
N ASP A 47 4.39 -19.17 12.51
CA ASP A 47 5.33 -19.21 11.39
C ASP A 47 5.81 -17.82 10.95
N LEU A 48 5.45 -16.77 11.70
CA LEU A 48 5.91 -15.40 11.46
C LEU A 48 6.75 -14.89 12.64
N GLN A 49 7.81 -14.17 12.35
CA GLN A 49 8.64 -13.53 13.37
C GLN A 49 8.98 -12.10 12.99
N VAL A 50 8.56 -11.13 13.79
CA VAL A 50 9.03 -9.76 13.67
C VAL A 50 10.43 -9.66 14.25
N VAL A 51 11.44 -9.48 13.41
CA VAL A 51 12.87 -9.43 13.80
C VAL A 51 13.41 -8.01 13.89
N ALA A 52 12.66 -7.02 13.39
CA ALA A 52 13.05 -5.62 13.47
C ALA A 52 11.84 -4.70 13.38
N GLU A 53 11.91 -3.60 14.12
CA GLU A 53 10.97 -2.48 14.06
C GLU A 53 11.74 -1.18 13.93
N PHE A 54 11.31 -0.28 13.05
CA PHE A 54 11.94 1.02 12.81
C PHE A 54 10.88 2.12 12.80
N GLY A 55 11.18 3.24 13.43
CA GLY A 55 10.31 4.43 13.48
C GLY A 55 10.53 5.39 12.32
N SER A 56 11.51 5.13 11.45
CA SER A 56 11.81 5.99 10.32
C SER A 56 12.53 5.24 9.19
N GLY A 57 12.50 5.80 7.98
CA GLY A 57 13.18 5.20 6.83
C GLY A 57 14.70 5.20 7.00
N ARG A 58 15.28 6.22 7.61
CA ARG A 58 16.74 6.28 7.89
C ARG A 58 17.19 5.23 8.88
N GLU A 59 16.42 5.01 9.95
CA GLU A 59 16.70 3.93 10.90
C GLU A 59 16.65 2.57 10.20
N ALA A 60 15.67 2.36 9.32
CA ALA A 60 15.53 1.12 8.57
C ALA A 60 16.73 0.88 7.63
N LEU A 61 17.17 1.89 6.88
CA LEU A 61 18.35 1.76 6.00
C LEU A 61 19.62 1.38 6.78
N ALA A 62 19.79 1.94 7.96
CA ALA A 62 20.94 1.63 8.81
C ALA A 62 20.83 0.26 9.50
N GLY A 63 19.62 -0.15 9.87
CA GLY A 63 19.38 -1.30 10.72
C GLY A 63 19.03 -2.60 10.00
N LEU A 64 18.51 -2.57 8.78
CA LEU A 64 18.09 -3.75 8.02
C LEU A 64 19.23 -4.65 7.53
N PRO A 65 20.40 -4.12 7.09
CA PRO A 65 21.47 -4.96 6.55
C PRO A 65 21.89 -6.05 7.54
N GLY A 66 22.00 -7.28 7.03
CA GLY A 66 22.45 -8.44 7.83
C GLY A 66 21.42 -9.07 8.77
N ARG A 67 20.19 -8.56 8.85
CA ARG A 67 19.15 -9.12 9.75
C ARG A 67 18.39 -10.31 9.16
N GLY A 68 18.63 -10.70 7.92
CA GLY A 68 17.94 -11.83 7.30
C GLY A 68 16.43 -11.62 7.13
N VAL A 69 15.98 -10.37 6.94
CA VAL A 69 14.58 -10.02 6.74
C VAL A 69 14.12 -10.52 5.37
N GLN A 70 13.04 -11.30 5.34
CA GLN A 70 12.42 -11.80 4.11
C GLN A 70 11.31 -10.88 3.62
N VAL A 71 10.51 -10.33 4.54
CA VAL A 71 9.39 -9.44 4.22
C VAL A 71 9.54 -8.13 5.00
N CYS A 72 9.46 -7.03 4.29
CA CYS A 72 9.41 -5.69 4.87
C CYS A 72 8.00 -5.13 4.73
N ILE A 73 7.39 -4.68 5.80
CA ILE A 73 6.13 -3.95 5.81
C ILE A 73 6.47 -2.49 6.08
N CYS A 74 6.19 -1.61 5.12
CA CYS A 74 6.68 -0.23 5.12
C CYS A 74 5.54 0.77 4.92
N ASP A 75 5.42 1.73 5.82
CA ASP A 75 4.57 2.90 5.61
C ASP A 75 5.08 3.77 4.46
N ILE A 76 4.15 4.27 3.64
CA ILE A 76 4.48 5.21 2.56
C ILE A 76 4.76 6.61 3.11
N SER A 77 3.99 7.04 4.13
CA SER A 77 3.95 8.43 4.58
C SER A 77 4.80 8.65 5.83
N MET A 78 6.11 8.62 5.69
CA MET A 78 7.04 8.92 6.77
C MET A 78 7.68 10.30 6.61
N PRO A 79 8.01 11.01 7.72
CA PRO A 79 8.46 12.40 7.67
C PRO A 79 9.89 12.61 7.15
N ASP A 80 10.75 11.59 7.22
CA ASP A 80 12.18 11.68 6.85
C ASP A 80 12.47 11.25 5.41
N ILE A 81 12.08 10.03 5.07
CA ILE A 81 12.16 9.44 3.73
C ILE A 81 10.83 8.76 3.46
N SER A 82 10.20 9.06 2.33
CA SER A 82 8.96 8.37 1.95
C SER A 82 9.21 6.87 1.75
N GLY A 83 8.20 6.04 2.07
CA GLY A 83 8.32 4.59 1.87
C GLY A 83 8.61 4.21 0.42
N LEU A 84 8.14 4.99 -0.55
CA LEU A 84 8.44 4.77 -1.97
C LEU A 84 9.91 5.05 -2.30
N GLU A 85 10.48 6.09 -1.72
CA GLU A 85 11.91 6.39 -1.87
C GLU A 85 12.76 5.35 -1.15
N LEU A 86 12.36 4.95 0.06
CA LEU A 86 13.01 3.88 0.82
C LEU A 86 13.02 2.57 0.03
N LEU A 87 11.90 2.18 -0.59
CA LEU A 87 11.76 0.95 -1.36
C LEU A 87 12.86 0.79 -2.42
N SER A 88 13.25 1.89 -3.09
CA SER A 88 14.31 1.88 -4.10
C SER A 88 15.71 1.60 -3.53
N GLN A 89 15.89 1.80 -2.22
CA GLN A 89 17.15 1.68 -1.49
C GLN A 89 17.24 0.39 -0.67
N LEU A 90 16.12 -0.36 -0.54
CA LEU A 90 16.10 -1.60 0.22
C LEU A 90 16.94 -2.72 -0.43
N PRO A 91 17.48 -3.67 0.35
CA PRO A 91 18.23 -4.79 -0.16
C PRO A 91 17.45 -5.60 -1.20
N LYS A 92 18.11 -5.95 -2.32
CA LYS A 92 17.50 -6.80 -3.35
C LYS A 92 17.17 -8.18 -2.77
N GLY A 93 15.98 -8.69 -3.10
CA GLY A 93 15.50 -10.01 -2.64
C GLY A 93 14.59 -9.98 -1.42
N MET A 94 14.49 -8.86 -0.71
CA MET A 94 13.51 -8.65 0.34
C MET A 94 12.17 -8.25 -0.27
N ALA A 95 11.11 -9.02 -0.01
CA ALA A 95 9.78 -8.68 -0.48
C ALA A 95 9.22 -7.51 0.36
N THR A 96 8.61 -6.51 -0.29
CA THR A 96 8.09 -5.34 0.42
C THR A 96 6.59 -5.20 0.21
N ILE A 97 5.87 -5.02 1.33
CA ILE A 97 4.46 -4.65 1.39
C ILE A 97 4.40 -3.17 1.76
N MET A 98 3.75 -2.37 0.94
CA MET A 98 3.51 -0.95 1.27
C MET A 98 2.22 -0.79 2.06
N LEU A 99 2.27 0.01 3.12
CA LEU A 99 1.11 0.41 3.91
C LEU A 99 0.75 1.86 3.63
N SER A 100 -0.54 2.16 3.53
CA SER A 100 -1.01 3.53 3.38
C SER A 100 -2.40 3.74 3.98
N VAL A 101 -2.70 4.95 4.42
CA VAL A 101 -4.09 5.37 4.71
C VAL A 101 -4.84 5.73 3.42
N HIS A 102 -4.12 5.94 2.31
CA HIS A 102 -4.64 6.26 1.00
C HIS A 102 -4.38 5.11 0.02
N ASP A 103 -5.38 4.72 -0.73
CA ASP A 103 -5.36 3.59 -1.65
C ASP A 103 -5.69 4.00 -3.09
N SER A 104 -5.26 5.22 -3.49
CA SER A 104 -5.50 5.68 -4.85
C SER A 104 -4.79 4.78 -5.88
N PRO A 105 -5.43 4.47 -7.03
CA PRO A 105 -4.82 3.63 -8.06
C PRO A 105 -3.43 4.11 -8.49
N ALA A 106 -3.23 5.43 -8.57
CA ALA A 106 -1.95 6.03 -8.92
C ALA A 106 -0.84 5.67 -7.93
N LEU A 107 -1.14 5.74 -6.62
CA LEU A 107 -0.18 5.41 -5.57
C LEU A 107 0.16 3.92 -5.57
N VAL A 108 -0.85 3.07 -5.77
CA VAL A 108 -0.66 1.61 -5.88
C VAL A 108 0.20 1.27 -7.09
N GLU A 109 -0.09 1.82 -8.27
CA GLU A 109 0.73 1.64 -9.47
C GLU A 109 2.16 2.09 -9.25
N GLN A 110 2.37 3.25 -8.63
CA GLN A 110 3.68 3.78 -8.32
C GLN A 110 4.46 2.83 -7.40
N ALA A 111 3.82 2.30 -6.36
CA ALA A 111 4.42 1.33 -5.44
C ALA A 111 4.83 0.03 -6.15
N LEU A 112 3.93 -0.54 -6.97
CA LEU A 112 4.21 -1.77 -7.73
C LEU A 112 5.32 -1.56 -8.75
N ASN A 113 5.32 -0.44 -9.48
CA ASN A 113 6.37 -0.09 -10.45
C ASN A 113 7.72 0.14 -9.77
N ALA A 114 7.73 0.63 -8.53
CA ALA A 114 8.94 0.77 -7.71
C ALA A 114 9.45 -0.58 -7.16
N GLY A 115 8.69 -1.66 -7.31
CA GLY A 115 9.09 -3.01 -6.93
C GLY A 115 8.40 -3.58 -5.69
N ALA A 116 7.38 -2.91 -5.15
CA ALA A 116 6.56 -3.47 -4.08
C ALA A 116 5.88 -4.78 -4.54
N ARG A 117 5.81 -5.75 -3.65
CA ARG A 117 5.12 -7.03 -3.85
C ARG A 117 3.75 -7.07 -3.19
N GLY A 118 3.42 -6.08 -2.37
CA GLY A 118 2.11 -5.96 -1.77
C GLY A 118 1.75 -4.51 -1.51
N PHE A 119 0.45 -4.25 -1.46
CA PHE A 119 -0.09 -2.97 -1.04
C PHE A 119 -1.32 -3.21 -0.17
N LEU A 120 -1.32 -2.61 1.03
CA LEU A 120 -2.39 -2.71 2.00
C LEU A 120 -2.80 -1.33 2.53
N SER A 121 -4.08 -1.19 2.81
CA SER A 121 -4.54 -0.08 3.65
C SER A 121 -4.08 -0.29 5.10
N LYS A 122 -3.72 0.77 5.82
CA LYS A 122 -3.51 0.72 7.29
C LYS A 122 -4.79 0.32 8.06
N ARG A 123 -5.93 0.20 7.37
CA ARG A 123 -7.21 -0.27 7.91
C ARG A 123 -7.50 -1.73 7.54
N CYS A 124 -6.53 -2.45 6.98
CA CYS A 124 -6.69 -3.85 6.62
C CYS A 124 -7.03 -4.70 7.84
N SER A 125 -7.73 -5.79 7.61
CA SER A 125 -7.99 -6.79 8.66
C SER A 125 -6.70 -7.55 9.02
N PRO A 126 -6.63 -8.15 10.22
CA PRO A 126 -5.53 -9.05 10.59
C PRO A 126 -5.28 -10.15 9.55
N ASP A 127 -6.36 -10.77 9.05
CA ASP A 127 -6.27 -11.86 8.07
C ASP A 127 -5.67 -11.39 6.74
N GLU A 128 -5.99 -10.18 6.29
CA GLU A 128 -5.40 -9.60 5.08
C GLU A 128 -3.90 -9.34 5.24
N LEU A 129 -3.49 -8.83 6.41
CA LEU A 129 -2.08 -8.58 6.71
C LEU A 129 -1.28 -9.90 6.70
N ILE A 130 -1.77 -10.92 7.38
CA ILE A 130 -1.15 -12.25 7.46
C ILE A 130 -1.09 -12.89 6.07
N ALA A 131 -2.20 -12.87 5.32
CA ALA A 131 -2.26 -13.40 3.96
C ALA A 131 -1.29 -12.69 3.02
N ALA A 132 -1.13 -11.37 3.16
CA ALA A 132 -0.18 -10.60 2.37
C ALA A 132 1.26 -11.03 2.66
N VAL A 133 1.64 -11.18 3.94
CA VAL A 133 2.98 -11.63 4.33
C VAL A 133 3.30 -13.00 3.75
N HIS A 134 2.41 -13.97 3.89
CA HIS A 134 2.60 -15.31 3.32
C HIS A 134 2.72 -15.29 1.79
N THR A 135 1.87 -14.50 1.13
CA THR A 135 1.86 -14.41 -0.33
C THR A 135 3.18 -13.84 -0.86
N VAL A 136 3.64 -12.72 -0.28
CA VAL A 136 4.86 -12.07 -0.79
C VAL A 136 6.13 -12.83 -0.39
N ALA A 137 6.14 -13.51 0.74
CA ALA A 137 7.25 -14.36 1.17
C ALA A 137 7.54 -15.52 0.19
N THR A 138 6.49 -16.01 -0.49
CA THR A 138 6.61 -17.05 -1.53
C THR A 138 6.82 -16.47 -2.94
N GLY A 139 7.08 -15.16 -3.05
CA GLY A 139 7.34 -14.49 -4.33
C GLY A 139 6.09 -14.04 -5.09
N GLY A 140 4.89 -14.21 -4.49
CA GLY A 140 3.64 -13.70 -5.03
C GLY A 140 3.50 -12.18 -4.93
N CYS A 141 2.38 -11.67 -5.42
CA CYS A 141 1.97 -10.28 -5.25
C CYS A 141 0.61 -10.24 -4.54
N TYR A 142 0.46 -9.37 -3.56
CA TYR A 142 -0.78 -9.25 -2.79
C TYR A 142 -1.39 -7.85 -2.93
N LEU A 143 -2.63 -7.82 -3.38
CA LEU A 143 -3.49 -6.65 -3.39
C LEU A 143 -4.85 -7.05 -2.82
N THR A 144 -5.49 -6.20 -2.04
CA THR A 144 -6.87 -6.47 -1.64
C THR A 144 -7.79 -6.48 -2.86
N PRO A 145 -8.91 -7.21 -2.84
CA PRO A 145 -9.84 -7.28 -3.97
C PRO A 145 -10.29 -5.90 -4.46
N ASP A 146 -10.56 -4.97 -3.55
CA ASP A 146 -10.99 -3.61 -3.90
C ASP A 146 -9.91 -2.84 -4.65
N ILE A 147 -8.65 -2.95 -4.22
CA ILE A 147 -7.51 -2.34 -4.91
C ILE A 147 -7.31 -2.99 -6.28
N ALA A 148 -7.38 -4.30 -6.36
CA ALA A 148 -7.24 -5.03 -7.61
C ALA A 148 -8.34 -4.64 -8.63
N ILE A 149 -9.59 -4.49 -8.18
CA ILE A 149 -10.71 -4.02 -9.01
C ILE A 149 -10.45 -2.58 -9.48
N LYS A 150 -10.05 -1.68 -8.58
CA LYS A 150 -9.72 -0.28 -8.93
C LYS A 150 -8.62 -0.19 -9.99
N LEU A 151 -7.58 -1.03 -9.88
CA LEU A 151 -6.50 -1.11 -10.87
C LEU A 151 -6.97 -1.71 -12.20
N ALA A 152 -7.71 -2.83 -12.16
CA ALA A 152 -8.20 -3.54 -13.35
C ALA A 152 -9.24 -2.73 -14.12
N SER A 153 -10.03 -1.92 -13.44
CA SER A 153 -11.02 -1.03 -14.08
C SER A 153 -10.36 0.03 -14.96
N GLY A 154 -9.03 0.09 -14.96
CA GLY A 154 -8.23 1.12 -15.62
C GLY A 154 -8.60 2.48 -15.05
N ARG A 155 -7.68 3.41 -14.98
CA ARG A 155 -8.00 4.80 -14.65
C ARG A 155 -9.11 5.32 -15.60
N GLN A 156 -10.36 5.07 -15.30
CA GLN A 156 -11.37 6.00 -15.76
C GLN A 156 -11.17 7.25 -14.91
N ASP A 157 -10.33 8.13 -15.43
CA ASP A 157 -10.31 9.50 -14.96
C ASP A 157 -11.77 9.97 -14.90
N PRO A 158 -12.32 10.27 -13.72
CA PRO A 158 -13.70 10.70 -13.62
C PRO A 158 -13.95 11.97 -14.43
N LEU A 159 -12.86 12.67 -14.77
CA LEU A 159 -12.88 13.91 -15.51
C LEU A 159 -12.62 13.69 -17.00
N THR A 160 -13.42 14.34 -17.84
CA THR A 160 -13.09 14.49 -19.25
C THR A 160 -11.79 15.30 -19.41
N LYS A 161 -11.14 15.20 -20.56
CA LYS A 161 -9.92 15.97 -20.86
C LYS A 161 -10.09 17.49 -20.58
N ARG A 162 -11.27 18.05 -20.85
CA ARG A 162 -11.56 19.46 -20.60
C ARG A 162 -11.77 19.76 -19.12
N GLU A 163 -12.48 18.91 -18.42
CA GLU A 163 -12.66 19.06 -16.97
C GLU A 163 -11.31 18.96 -16.23
N ARG A 164 -10.42 18.06 -16.66
CA ARG A 164 -9.05 17.97 -16.11
C ARG A 164 -8.26 19.27 -16.33
N GLN A 165 -8.25 19.81 -17.56
CA GLN A 165 -7.57 21.07 -17.84
C GLN A 165 -8.08 22.21 -16.97
N VAL A 166 -9.39 22.29 -16.76
CA VAL A 166 -10.01 23.30 -15.89
C VAL A 166 -9.62 23.05 -14.42
N ALA A 167 -9.65 21.80 -13.96
CA ALA A 167 -9.28 21.42 -12.60
C ALA A 167 -7.82 21.80 -12.26
N GLU A 168 -6.88 21.51 -13.16
CA GLU A 168 -5.45 21.86 -13.02
C GLU A 168 -5.24 23.38 -12.83
N LYS A 169 -5.96 24.18 -13.61
CA LYS A 169 -5.88 25.65 -13.53
C LYS A 169 -6.53 26.21 -12.27
N LEU A 170 -7.66 25.65 -11.86
CA LEU A 170 -8.32 26.01 -10.59
C LEU A 170 -7.42 25.68 -9.39
N ALA A 171 -6.78 24.52 -9.40
CA ALA A 171 -5.84 24.11 -8.35
C ALA A 171 -4.60 25.02 -8.26
N GLN A 172 -4.22 25.68 -9.36
CA GLN A 172 -3.18 26.71 -9.41
C GLN A 172 -3.67 28.10 -8.93
N GLY A 173 -4.95 28.22 -8.57
CA GLY A 173 -5.56 29.46 -8.09
C GLY A 173 -5.98 30.42 -9.19
N MET A 174 -6.05 29.98 -10.46
CA MET A 174 -6.45 30.83 -11.58
C MET A 174 -7.94 31.16 -11.53
N ALA A 175 -8.29 32.39 -11.83
CA ALA A 175 -9.69 32.82 -11.92
C ALA A 175 -10.37 32.26 -13.20
N GLY A 176 -11.68 31.99 -13.13
CA GLY A 176 -12.43 31.40 -14.24
C GLY A 176 -12.35 32.16 -15.56
N LYS A 177 -12.17 33.50 -15.51
CA LYS A 177 -11.98 34.35 -16.71
C LYS A 177 -10.60 34.11 -17.36
N GLU A 178 -9.57 33.94 -16.55
CA GLU A 178 -8.20 33.67 -17.01
C GLU A 178 -8.12 32.29 -17.63
N ILE A 179 -8.74 31.28 -16.98
CA ILE A 179 -8.88 29.92 -17.50
C ILE A 179 -9.59 29.93 -18.86
N ALA A 180 -10.67 30.69 -18.96
CA ALA A 180 -11.43 30.84 -20.21
C ALA A 180 -10.56 31.37 -21.34
N ALA A 181 -9.78 32.43 -21.09
CA ALA A 181 -8.87 33.02 -22.06
C ALA A 181 -7.78 32.05 -22.49
N GLU A 182 -7.14 31.35 -21.53
CA GLU A 182 -6.04 30.42 -21.80
C GLU A 182 -6.48 29.17 -22.56
N LEU A 183 -7.66 28.64 -22.22
CA LEU A 183 -8.19 27.43 -22.86
C LEU A 183 -9.02 27.66 -24.12
N GLY A 184 -9.21 28.94 -24.52
CA GLY A 184 -10.04 29.31 -25.66
C GLY A 184 -11.53 29.01 -25.44
N LEU A 185 -12.01 29.15 -24.21
CA LEU A 185 -13.39 28.89 -23.80
C LEU A 185 -14.13 30.17 -23.43
N SER A 186 -15.46 30.09 -23.34
CA SER A 186 -16.24 31.13 -22.70
C SER A 186 -16.19 31.00 -21.17
N PRO A 187 -16.28 32.08 -20.38
CA PRO A 187 -16.38 31.99 -18.91
C PRO A 187 -17.56 31.14 -18.45
N LYS A 188 -18.66 31.11 -19.18
CA LYS A 188 -19.83 30.25 -18.94
C LYS A 188 -19.48 28.79 -19.11
N THR A 189 -18.69 28.44 -20.13
CA THR A 189 -18.25 27.06 -20.38
C THR A 189 -17.32 26.59 -19.26
N VAL A 190 -16.40 27.44 -18.79
CA VAL A 190 -15.53 27.13 -17.64
C VAL A 190 -16.35 26.87 -16.37
N HIS A 191 -17.39 27.68 -16.14
CA HIS A 191 -18.29 27.50 -15.00
C HIS A 191 -19.01 26.15 -15.04
N VAL A 192 -19.49 25.73 -16.23
CA VAL A 192 -20.11 24.40 -16.42
C VAL A 192 -19.10 23.26 -16.13
N HIS A 193 -17.90 23.34 -16.70
CA HIS A 193 -16.87 22.35 -16.42
C HIS A 193 -16.50 22.32 -14.94
N ARG A 194 -16.39 23.47 -14.27
CA ARG A 194 -16.13 23.55 -12.84
C ARG A 194 -17.23 22.87 -12.01
N ALA A 195 -18.50 23.13 -12.33
CA ALA A 195 -19.61 22.47 -11.62
C ALA A 195 -19.56 20.93 -11.79
N ASN A 196 -19.41 20.46 -13.02
CA ASN A 196 -19.36 19.04 -13.34
C ASN A 196 -18.17 18.32 -12.67
N LEU A 197 -16.97 18.92 -12.71
CA LEU A 197 -15.79 18.32 -12.10
C LEU A 197 -15.90 18.28 -10.58
N MET A 198 -16.48 19.30 -9.95
CA MET A 198 -16.71 19.31 -8.50
C MET A 198 -17.69 18.23 -8.07
N GLU A 199 -18.79 18.05 -8.81
CA GLU A 199 -19.76 16.98 -8.59
C GLU A 199 -19.09 15.59 -8.73
N LYS A 200 -18.36 15.37 -9.84
CA LYS A 200 -17.65 14.10 -10.11
C LYS A 200 -16.60 13.76 -9.07
N LEU A 201 -15.92 14.76 -8.53
CA LEU A 201 -14.88 14.57 -7.51
C LEU A 201 -15.42 14.61 -6.07
N GLY A 202 -16.69 14.99 -5.88
CA GLY A 202 -17.30 15.11 -4.56
C GLY A 202 -16.64 16.19 -3.69
N VAL A 203 -16.20 17.30 -4.32
CA VAL A 203 -15.57 18.46 -3.64
C VAL A 203 -16.44 19.70 -3.75
N SER A 204 -16.41 20.54 -2.72
CA SER A 204 -17.31 21.70 -2.60
C SER A 204 -16.66 23.04 -2.94
N ASN A 205 -15.32 23.11 -2.99
CA ASN A 205 -14.57 24.33 -3.23
C ASN A 205 -13.20 24.07 -3.86
N ASP A 206 -12.54 25.13 -4.34
CA ASP A 206 -11.26 25.02 -5.06
C ASP A 206 -10.11 24.60 -4.13
N VAL A 207 -10.20 24.82 -2.82
CA VAL A 207 -9.20 24.36 -1.85
C VAL A 207 -9.26 22.84 -1.68
N GLU A 208 -10.46 22.29 -1.54
CA GLU A 208 -10.69 20.84 -1.52
C GLU A 208 -10.27 20.20 -2.84
N LEU A 209 -10.56 20.85 -3.97
CA LEU A 209 -10.12 20.42 -5.29
C LEU A 209 -8.59 20.35 -5.37
N ALA A 210 -7.89 21.42 -4.98
CA ALA A 210 -6.42 21.47 -5.00
C ALA A 210 -5.81 20.37 -4.12
N ARG A 211 -6.35 20.17 -2.91
CA ARG A 211 -5.92 19.10 -2.02
C ARG A 211 -6.12 17.73 -2.66
N ARG A 212 -7.31 17.46 -3.21
CA ARG A 212 -7.63 16.18 -3.84
C ARG A 212 -6.75 15.90 -5.07
N MET A 213 -6.42 16.92 -5.84
CA MET A 213 -5.49 16.82 -6.96
C MET A 213 -4.05 16.52 -6.50
N PHE A 214 -3.63 17.08 -5.38
CA PHE A 214 -2.32 16.81 -4.78
C PHE A 214 -2.23 15.38 -4.23
N ASP A 215 -3.30 14.88 -3.61
CA ASP A 215 -3.38 13.53 -3.05
C ASP A 215 -3.57 12.44 -4.14
N GLY A 216 -3.72 12.82 -5.42
CA GLY A 216 -3.77 11.93 -6.58
C GLY A 216 -5.12 11.23 -6.79
N TRP A 217 -6.25 11.98 -6.78
CA TRP A 217 -7.67 11.53 -6.85
C TRP A 217 -8.01 10.21 -6.15
#